data_0643e267a9c65b5775d082a1a4039e3a
#
_entry.id   0643e267a9c65b5775d082a1a4039e3a
#
_cell.length_a   1.000
_cell.length_b   1.000
_cell.length_c   1.000
_cell.angle_alpha   90.00
_cell.angle_beta   90.00
_cell.angle_gamma   90.00
#
_symmetry.space_group_name_H-M   'P 1'
#
loop_
_entity.id
_entity.type
_entity.pdbx_description
1 polymer ?
#
loop_
_entity_poly.entity_id
_entity_poly.type
_entity_poly.pdbx_seq_one_letter_code
_entity_poly.pdbx_strand_id
1 'polypeptide(L)'
;MMRILIVEDEPTIATGLKDNFEVEGYAVEVVDDGDAALDRILEGRFDLVVLDVMLPGRDGFAVCREARSAGIRTPIIMLTAKGQEVDKVVGLELGADDYVTKPFSPRELLARIKAVIRRAVENPEQGKIYRFGDVVVDTGKFEVTRNGKRIELTATEFKLLQVLLEHRGQVRTIDQLMDSVWGKDVFLSDRVIYTHLNNLRHKIEKDPHNPVFLKGVRSVGYRFDG
;
A
#
# COMPACT_ATOMS: atom_id res chain seq x y z
N MET A 1 5.98 17.47 10.86
CA MET A 1 5.50 16.42 11.76
C MET A 1 4.51 15.59 10.97
N MET A 2 4.72 14.28 10.84
CA MET A 2 3.83 13.41 10.08
C MET A 2 2.52 13.19 10.84
N ARG A 3 1.40 13.19 10.09
CA ARG A 3 0.04 13.08 10.63
C ARG A 3 -0.54 11.72 10.29
N ILE A 4 -0.97 10.99 11.32
CA ILE A 4 -1.61 9.68 11.19
C ILE A 4 -3.07 9.80 11.61
N LEU A 5 -3.98 9.29 10.76
CA LEU A 5 -5.37 9.06 11.13
C LEU A 5 -5.50 7.62 11.62
N ILE A 6 -6.04 7.43 12.80
CA ILE A 6 -6.45 6.12 13.34
C ILE A 6 -7.98 6.06 13.25
N VAL A 7 -8.47 5.00 12.62
CA VAL A 7 -9.90 4.69 12.52
C VAL A 7 -10.13 3.37 13.24
N GLU A 8 -10.67 3.45 14.45
CA GLU A 8 -10.83 2.31 15.37
C GLU A 8 -11.96 2.63 16.36
N ASP A 9 -12.98 1.77 16.44
CA ASP A 9 -14.15 1.97 17.27
C ASP A 9 -13.96 1.44 18.71
N GLU A 10 -12.94 0.61 18.97
CA GLU A 10 -12.61 0.15 20.30
C GLU A 10 -11.71 1.18 21.02
N PRO A 11 -12.22 1.90 22.07
CA PRO A 11 -11.49 3.00 22.70
C PRO A 11 -10.15 2.59 23.31
N THR A 12 -10.06 1.35 23.81
CA THR A 12 -8.83 0.82 24.43
C THR A 12 -7.72 0.65 23.40
N ILE A 13 -8.05 0.14 22.20
CA ILE A 13 -7.11 -0.01 21.10
C ILE A 13 -6.73 1.37 20.57
N ALA A 14 -7.72 2.22 20.28
CA ALA A 14 -7.52 3.56 19.74
C ALA A 14 -6.60 4.41 20.63
N THR A 15 -6.85 4.43 21.95
CA THR A 15 -6.02 5.16 22.94
C THR A 15 -4.62 4.59 22.98
N GLY A 16 -4.48 3.26 23.07
CA GLY A 16 -3.17 2.61 23.13
C GLY A 16 -2.34 2.86 21.86
N LEU A 17 -2.95 2.88 20.68
CA LEU A 17 -2.28 3.22 19.44
C LEU A 17 -1.87 4.69 19.39
N LYS A 18 -2.78 5.60 19.78
CA LYS A 18 -2.51 7.04 19.85
C LYS A 18 -1.29 7.33 20.71
N ASP A 19 -1.30 6.85 21.94
CA ASP A 19 -0.21 7.09 22.90
C ASP A 19 1.13 6.58 22.36
N ASN A 20 1.15 5.37 21.79
CA ASN A 20 2.36 4.80 21.19
C ASN A 20 2.89 5.62 20.01
N PHE A 21 2.00 6.12 19.16
CA PHE A 21 2.42 6.88 17.97
C PHE A 21 2.84 8.31 18.33
N GLU A 22 2.20 8.94 19.31
CA GLU A 22 2.60 10.25 19.81
C GLU A 22 3.99 10.21 20.47
N VAL A 23 4.32 9.13 21.21
CA VAL A 23 5.68 8.91 21.76
C VAL A 23 6.73 8.78 20.65
N GLU A 24 6.38 8.20 19.50
CA GLU A 24 7.26 8.13 18.32
C GLU A 24 7.32 9.44 17.52
N GLY A 25 6.63 10.50 17.97
CA GLY A 25 6.69 11.83 17.38
C GLY A 25 5.71 12.06 16.20
N TYR A 26 4.67 11.23 16.06
CA TYR A 26 3.60 11.46 15.09
C TYR A 26 2.51 12.38 15.65
N ALA A 27 1.86 13.16 14.81
CA ALA A 27 0.61 13.82 15.16
C ALA A 27 -0.54 12.86 14.86
N VAL A 28 -1.37 12.55 15.84
CA VAL A 28 -2.40 11.52 15.73
C VAL A 28 -3.79 12.12 15.88
N GLU A 29 -4.67 11.77 14.95
CA GLU A 29 -6.10 11.99 15.04
C GLU A 29 -6.82 10.64 15.08
N VAL A 30 -7.88 10.54 15.88
CA VAL A 30 -8.67 9.32 16.03
C VAL A 30 -10.10 9.60 15.64
N VAL A 31 -10.70 8.70 14.86
CA VAL A 31 -12.14 8.63 14.57
C VAL A 31 -12.63 7.20 14.80
N ASP A 32 -13.89 7.03 15.13
CA ASP A 32 -14.48 5.77 15.62
C ASP A 32 -15.56 5.19 14.69
N ASP A 33 -15.83 5.84 13.56
CA ASP A 33 -16.76 5.35 12.54
C ASP A 33 -16.26 5.57 11.11
N GLY A 34 -16.80 4.79 10.17
CA GLY A 34 -16.32 4.79 8.79
C GLY A 34 -16.79 5.99 7.98
N ASP A 35 -17.91 6.63 8.29
CA ASP A 35 -18.36 7.80 7.55
C ASP A 35 -17.51 9.02 7.89
N ALA A 36 -17.26 9.27 9.19
CA ALA A 36 -16.33 10.30 9.64
C ALA A 36 -14.92 10.04 9.11
N ALA A 37 -14.48 8.78 9.08
CA ALA A 37 -13.18 8.40 8.52
C ALA A 37 -13.05 8.81 7.06
N LEU A 38 -14.05 8.51 6.22
CA LEU A 38 -14.02 8.87 4.81
C LEU A 38 -13.94 10.38 4.62
N ASP A 39 -14.74 11.16 5.34
CA ASP A 39 -14.74 12.62 5.27
C ASP A 39 -13.33 13.17 5.60
N ARG A 40 -12.71 12.67 6.67
CA ARG A 40 -11.36 13.09 7.08
C ARG A 40 -10.29 12.71 6.07
N ILE A 41 -10.37 11.52 5.49
CA ILE A 41 -9.45 11.05 4.44
C ILE A 41 -9.57 11.93 3.18
N LEU A 42 -10.78 12.30 2.78
CA LEU A 42 -11.02 13.15 1.61
C LEU A 42 -10.48 14.58 1.79
N GLU A 43 -10.35 15.06 3.03
CA GLU A 43 -9.66 16.34 3.31
C GLU A 43 -8.18 16.33 2.94
N GLY A 44 -7.55 15.16 2.76
CA GLY A 44 -6.19 15.01 2.26
C GLY A 44 -5.08 15.50 3.20
N ARG A 45 -5.30 15.48 4.52
CA ARG A 45 -4.40 16.07 5.52
C ARG A 45 -3.50 15.08 6.24
N PHE A 46 -3.53 13.80 5.87
CA PHE A 46 -2.80 12.74 6.55
C PHE A 46 -1.71 12.15 5.67
N ASP A 47 -0.62 11.74 6.30
CA ASP A 47 0.50 11.05 5.66
C ASP A 47 0.31 9.53 5.66
N LEU A 48 -0.57 9.02 6.55
CA LEU A 48 -0.92 7.61 6.67
C LEU A 48 -2.26 7.46 7.38
N VAL A 49 -3.01 6.42 7.02
CA VAL A 49 -4.25 6.00 7.68
C VAL A 49 -4.07 4.58 8.21
N VAL A 50 -4.40 4.37 9.48
CA VAL A 50 -4.59 3.04 10.10
C VAL A 50 -6.09 2.84 10.19
N LEU A 51 -6.63 1.81 9.53
CA LEU A 51 -8.06 1.65 9.27
C LEU A 51 -8.54 0.27 9.73
N ASP A 52 -9.39 0.22 10.74
CA ASP A 52 -10.07 -1.03 11.07
C ASP A 52 -11.05 -1.42 9.96
N VAL A 53 -11.15 -2.71 9.72
CA VAL A 53 -12.15 -3.29 8.81
C VAL A 53 -13.54 -3.25 9.45
N MET A 54 -13.62 -3.58 10.74
CA MET A 54 -14.88 -3.71 11.45
C MET A 54 -15.26 -2.40 12.13
N LEU A 55 -15.91 -1.50 11.40
CA LEU A 55 -16.34 -0.19 11.89
C LEU A 55 -17.87 -0.08 11.89
N PRO A 56 -18.46 0.69 12.80
CA PRO A 56 -19.85 1.07 12.70
C PRO A 56 -20.10 1.97 11.48
N GLY A 57 -21.31 1.95 10.97
CA GLY A 57 -21.70 2.69 9.78
C GLY A 57 -21.10 2.06 8.52
N ARG A 58 -20.08 2.70 7.98
CA ARG A 58 -19.34 2.24 6.79
C ARG A 58 -18.15 1.37 7.19
N ASP A 59 -18.07 0.14 6.70
CA ASP A 59 -16.92 -0.74 6.96
C ASP A 59 -15.61 -0.21 6.33
N GLY A 60 -14.48 -0.63 6.87
CA GLY A 60 -13.17 -0.17 6.42
C GLY A 60 -12.85 -0.52 4.96
N PHE A 61 -13.42 -1.60 4.40
CA PHE A 61 -13.25 -1.93 2.98
C PHE A 61 -13.95 -0.91 2.09
N ALA A 62 -15.17 -0.51 2.46
CA ALA A 62 -15.90 0.52 1.74
C ALA A 62 -15.17 1.88 1.82
N VAL A 63 -14.67 2.25 2.99
CA VAL A 63 -13.86 3.47 3.18
C VAL A 63 -12.64 3.46 2.27
N CYS A 64 -11.85 2.36 2.27
CA CYS A 64 -10.67 2.23 1.44
C CYS A 64 -11.01 2.35 -0.05
N ARG A 65 -12.01 1.60 -0.53
CA ARG A 65 -12.46 1.62 -1.93
C ARG A 65 -12.88 3.02 -2.37
N GLU A 66 -13.67 3.71 -1.57
CA GLU A 66 -14.20 5.03 -1.91
C GLU A 66 -13.10 6.10 -1.89
N ALA A 67 -12.20 6.05 -0.91
CA ALA A 67 -11.01 6.90 -0.88
C ALA A 67 -10.15 6.72 -2.15
N ARG A 68 -9.90 5.47 -2.56
CA ARG A 68 -9.15 5.18 -3.80
C ARG A 68 -9.91 5.61 -5.06
N SER A 69 -11.22 5.44 -5.11
CA SER A 69 -12.08 5.92 -6.22
C SER A 69 -12.07 7.45 -6.33
N ALA A 70 -11.93 8.15 -5.22
CA ALA A 70 -11.76 9.61 -5.18
C ALA A 70 -10.32 10.08 -5.51
N GLY A 71 -9.40 9.15 -5.85
CA GLY A 71 -8.01 9.47 -6.21
C GLY A 71 -7.08 9.72 -5.02
N ILE A 72 -7.51 9.42 -3.80
CA ILE A 72 -6.67 9.55 -2.59
C ILE A 72 -5.56 8.50 -2.63
N ARG A 73 -4.32 8.97 -2.46
CA ARG A 73 -3.10 8.15 -2.46
C ARG A 73 -2.47 7.98 -1.09
N THR A 74 -3.00 8.66 -0.09
CA THR A 74 -2.55 8.50 1.29
C THR A 74 -2.43 7.01 1.61
N PRO A 75 -1.28 6.52 2.08
CA PRO A 75 -1.10 5.12 2.43
C PRO A 75 -2.12 4.66 3.47
N ILE A 76 -2.67 3.47 3.27
CA ILE A 76 -3.66 2.85 4.16
C ILE A 76 -3.13 1.50 4.65
N ILE A 77 -3.03 1.33 5.97
CA ILE A 77 -2.80 0.04 6.62
C ILE A 77 -4.11 -0.43 7.23
N MET A 78 -4.60 -1.60 6.81
CA MET A 78 -5.84 -2.16 7.35
C MET A 78 -5.58 -3.02 8.60
N LEU A 79 -6.43 -2.87 9.60
CA LEU A 79 -6.47 -3.76 10.76
C LEU A 79 -7.59 -4.79 10.55
N THR A 80 -7.26 -6.08 10.62
CA THR A 80 -8.21 -7.18 10.33
C THR A 80 -8.27 -8.18 11.47
N ALA A 81 -9.40 -8.89 11.63
CA ALA A 81 -9.52 -9.95 12.60
C ALA A 81 -8.70 -11.21 12.21
N LYS A 82 -8.22 -11.96 13.19
CA LYS A 82 -7.51 -13.22 12.97
C LYS A 82 -8.45 -14.27 12.35
N GLY A 83 -7.99 -14.92 11.29
CA GLY A 83 -8.71 -16.03 10.64
C GLY A 83 -9.43 -15.68 9.34
N GLN A 84 -9.57 -14.42 8.99
CA GLN A 84 -10.19 -13.98 7.74
C GLN A 84 -9.11 -13.70 6.68
N GLU A 85 -8.50 -14.76 6.13
CA GLU A 85 -7.54 -14.60 5.02
C GLU A 85 -8.16 -13.93 3.79
N VAL A 86 -9.47 -14.09 3.63
CA VAL A 86 -10.24 -13.44 2.56
C VAL A 86 -10.18 -11.92 2.71
N ASP A 87 -10.33 -11.39 3.92
CA ASP A 87 -10.31 -9.95 4.18
C ASP A 87 -8.98 -9.29 3.82
N LYS A 88 -7.87 -10.01 4.00
CA LYS A 88 -6.53 -9.52 3.64
C LYS A 88 -6.39 -9.33 2.13
N VAL A 89 -6.88 -10.30 1.35
CA VAL A 89 -6.85 -10.22 -0.11
C VAL A 89 -7.79 -9.13 -0.59
N VAL A 90 -9.01 -9.08 -0.07
CA VAL A 90 -10.01 -8.07 -0.43
C VAL A 90 -9.48 -6.65 -0.12
N GLY A 91 -8.92 -6.42 1.08
CA GLY A 91 -8.36 -5.10 1.43
C GLY A 91 -7.25 -4.64 0.49
N LEU A 92 -6.34 -5.54 0.12
CA LEU A 92 -5.26 -5.23 -0.82
C LEU A 92 -5.76 -5.05 -2.26
N GLU A 93 -6.77 -5.82 -2.69
CA GLU A 93 -7.42 -5.65 -3.99
C GLU A 93 -8.14 -4.29 -4.08
N LEU A 94 -8.69 -3.81 -2.97
CA LEU A 94 -9.31 -2.49 -2.86
C LEU A 94 -8.29 -1.34 -2.78
N GLY A 95 -6.98 -1.64 -2.73
CA GLY A 95 -5.93 -0.64 -2.78
C GLY A 95 -5.31 -0.24 -1.44
N ALA A 96 -5.50 -1.03 -0.38
CA ALA A 96 -4.69 -0.87 0.83
C ALA A 96 -3.21 -1.15 0.54
N ASP A 97 -2.31 -0.49 1.28
CA ASP A 97 -0.86 -0.63 1.10
C ASP A 97 -0.26 -1.75 1.94
N ASP A 98 -0.91 -2.08 3.05
CA ASP A 98 -0.54 -3.18 3.94
C ASP A 98 -1.73 -3.56 4.83
N TYR A 99 -1.59 -4.66 5.58
CA TYR A 99 -2.56 -5.06 6.60
C TYR A 99 -1.88 -5.63 7.84
N VAL A 100 -2.57 -5.54 8.98
CA VAL A 100 -2.14 -6.12 10.27
C VAL A 100 -3.31 -6.89 10.87
N THR A 101 -3.06 -8.11 11.34
CA THR A 101 -4.09 -8.93 11.98
C THR A 101 -4.15 -8.71 13.48
N LYS A 102 -5.36 -8.46 13.99
CA LYS A 102 -5.63 -8.44 15.46
C LYS A 102 -5.59 -9.88 16.03
N PRO A 103 -4.99 -10.13 17.21
CA PRO A 103 -4.21 -9.17 17.99
C PRO A 103 -2.81 -8.94 17.41
N PHE A 104 -2.34 -7.71 17.44
CA PHE A 104 -1.02 -7.30 16.97
C PHE A 104 -0.21 -6.65 18.10
N SER A 105 1.10 -6.62 17.96
CA SER A 105 1.92 -5.81 18.85
C SER A 105 2.06 -4.37 18.31
N PRO A 106 2.04 -3.34 19.19
CA PRO A 106 2.29 -1.96 18.75
C PRO A 106 3.62 -1.81 17.99
N ARG A 107 4.64 -2.59 18.36
CA ARG A 107 5.95 -2.60 17.66
C ARG A 107 5.84 -3.12 16.23
N GLU A 108 5.03 -4.15 16.01
CA GLU A 108 4.79 -4.68 14.65
C GLU A 108 4.12 -3.61 13.79
N LEU A 109 3.04 -3.00 14.30
CA LEU A 109 2.33 -1.96 13.55
C LEU A 109 3.23 -0.76 13.27
N LEU A 110 4.03 -0.32 14.22
CA LEU A 110 5.01 0.75 14.03
C LEU A 110 6.07 0.42 12.97
N ALA A 111 6.57 -0.82 12.95
CA ALA A 111 7.52 -1.24 11.92
C ALA A 111 6.89 -1.16 10.52
N ARG A 112 5.63 -1.57 10.37
CA ARG A 112 4.87 -1.48 9.12
C ARG A 112 4.58 -0.04 8.73
N ILE A 113 4.18 0.81 9.66
CA ILE A 113 3.98 2.25 9.44
C ILE A 113 5.27 2.87 8.89
N LYS A 114 6.42 2.63 9.54
CA LYS A 114 7.72 3.13 9.09
C LYS A 114 8.08 2.62 7.69
N ALA A 115 7.77 1.37 7.38
CA ALA A 115 8.02 0.79 6.06
C ALA A 115 7.11 1.42 4.98
N VAL A 116 5.84 1.64 5.27
CA VAL A 116 4.87 2.26 4.36
C VAL A 116 5.21 3.73 4.10
N ILE A 117 5.49 4.50 5.16
CA ILE A 117 5.89 5.90 5.04
C ILE A 117 7.20 6.03 4.24
N ARG A 118 8.20 5.19 4.52
CA ARG A 118 9.46 5.20 3.76
C ARG A 118 9.20 5.02 2.27
N ARG A 119 8.32 4.10 1.86
CA ARG A 119 7.94 3.91 0.45
C ARG A 119 7.33 5.16 -0.18
N ALA A 120 6.53 5.90 0.59
CA ALA A 120 5.86 7.12 0.13
C ALA A 120 6.80 8.33 0.06
N VAL A 121 7.85 8.37 0.90
CA VAL A 121 8.74 9.54 1.07
C VAL A 121 10.11 9.32 0.42
N GLU A 122 10.54 8.10 0.14
CA GLU A 122 11.81 7.85 -0.56
C GLU A 122 11.81 8.57 -1.92
N ASN A 123 12.29 9.82 -1.85
CA ASN A 123 12.49 10.67 -3.02
C ASN A 123 13.86 10.30 -3.61
N PRO A 124 13.96 9.69 -4.77
CA PRO A 124 15.24 9.45 -5.38
C PRO A 124 15.80 10.83 -5.77
N GLU A 125 16.91 11.24 -5.19
CA GLU A 125 17.66 12.45 -5.57
C GLU A 125 18.07 12.45 -7.06
N GLN A 126 17.81 11.34 -7.78
CA GLN A 126 17.97 11.17 -9.20
C GLN A 126 16.73 10.46 -9.77
N GLY A 127 15.65 11.22 -9.99
CA GLY A 127 14.47 10.71 -10.68
C GLY A 127 14.85 10.12 -12.05
N LYS A 128 14.51 8.84 -12.28
CA LYS A 128 14.70 8.17 -13.57
C LYS A 128 13.38 8.11 -14.32
N ILE A 129 13.45 8.30 -15.62
CA ILE A 129 12.30 8.10 -16.51
C ILE A 129 12.45 6.75 -17.19
N TYR A 130 11.52 5.85 -16.93
CA TYR A 130 11.41 4.57 -17.61
C TYR A 130 10.27 4.62 -18.65
N ARG A 131 10.48 3.91 -19.76
CA ARG A 131 9.48 3.80 -20.81
C ARG A 131 9.36 2.33 -21.23
N PHE A 132 8.11 1.86 -21.35
CA PHE A 132 7.81 0.54 -21.87
C PHE A 132 6.41 0.54 -22.50
N GLY A 133 6.28 0.01 -23.71
CA GLY A 133 5.04 0.11 -24.47
C GLY A 133 4.54 1.54 -24.55
N ASP A 134 3.32 1.76 -24.07
CA ASP A 134 2.65 3.06 -24.01
C ASP A 134 2.71 3.71 -22.60
N VAL A 135 3.51 3.13 -21.68
CA VAL A 135 3.64 3.57 -20.29
C VAL A 135 4.94 4.35 -20.10
N VAL A 136 4.84 5.46 -19.36
CA VAL A 136 5.98 6.26 -18.89
C VAL A 136 5.91 6.36 -17.38
N VAL A 137 7.03 6.06 -16.72
CA VAL A 137 7.20 6.14 -15.26
C VAL A 137 8.26 7.20 -14.95
N ASP A 138 7.89 8.25 -14.25
CA ASP A 138 8.80 9.27 -13.72
C ASP A 138 8.96 9.03 -12.21
N THR A 139 10.10 8.46 -11.81
CA THR A 139 10.33 8.13 -10.39
C THR A 139 10.62 9.35 -9.53
N GLY A 140 11.07 10.45 -10.13
CA GLY A 140 11.30 11.71 -9.41
C GLY A 140 10.00 12.44 -9.08
N LYS A 141 8.97 12.28 -9.93
CA LYS A 141 7.65 12.89 -9.71
C LYS A 141 6.64 11.93 -9.10
N PHE A 142 6.99 10.67 -8.88
CA PHE A 142 6.04 9.62 -8.50
C PHE A 142 4.84 9.55 -9.45
N GLU A 143 5.09 9.64 -10.76
CA GLU A 143 4.06 9.66 -11.78
C GLU A 143 4.18 8.47 -12.72
N VAL A 144 3.04 7.88 -13.05
CA VAL A 144 2.90 6.88 -14.10
C VAL A 144 1.84 7.35 -15.07
N THR A 145 2.15 7.31 -16.35
CA THR A 145 1.19 7.68 -17.40
C THR A 145 1.14 6.61 -18.48
N ARG A 146 -0.03 6.42 -19.07
CA ARG A 146 -0.24 5.61 -20.30
C ARG A 146 -0.87 6.48 -21.37
N ASN A 147 -0.25 6.60 -22.53
CA ASN A 147 -0.70 7.49 -23.60
C ASN A 147 -0.96 8.92 -23.10
N GLY A 148 -0.13 9.42 -22.18
CA GLY A 148 -0.27 10.75 -21.56
C GLY A 148 -1.36 10.87 -20.49
N LYS A 149 -2.16 9.83 -20.24
CA LYS A 149 -3.14 9.79 -19.15
C LYS A 149 -2.51 9.19 -17.89
N ARG A 150 -2.75 9.83 -16.77
CA ARG A 150 -2.21 9.39 -15.48
C ARG A 150 -2.81 8.05 -15.06
N ILE A 151 -1.95 7.14 -14.56
CA ILE A 151 -2.32 5.88 -13.90
C ILE A 151 -2.14 6.09 -12.39
N GLU A 152 -3.19 5.84 -11.62
CA GLU A 152 -3.12 5.95 -10.18
C GLU A 152 -2.57 4.65 -9.57
N LEU A 153 -1.35 4.74 -9.03
CA LEU A 153 -0.73 3.67 -8.24
C LEU A 153 -0.74 4.03 -6.76
N THR A 154 -0.91 3.04 -5.89
CA THR A 154 -0.63 3.19 -4.45
C THR A 154 0.88 3.31 -4.23
N ALA A 155 1.30 3.75 -3.03
CA ALA A 155 2.72 3.86 -2.70
C ALA A 155 3.45 2.52 -2.84
N THR A 156 2.80 1.43 -2.43
CA THR A 156 3.34 0.07 -2.52
C THR A 156 3.45 -0.42 -3.96
N GLU A 157 2.42 -0.20 -4.78
CA GLU A 157 2.46 -0.56 -6.21
C GLU A 157 3.53 0.22 -6.96
N PHE A 158 3.69 1.52 -6.66
CA PHE A 158 4.73 2.35 -7.27
C PHE A 158 6.12 1.84 -6.91
N LYS A 159 6.37 1.56 -5.61
CA LYS A 159 7.67 1.02 -5.17
C LYS A 159 7.96 -0.34 -5.78
N LEU A 160 6.96 -1.22 -5.88
CA LEU A 160 7.09 -2.51 -6.52
C LEU A 160 7.45 -2.38 -8.00
N LEU A 161 6.77 -1.48 -8.73
CA LEU A 161 7.10 -1.17 -10.13
C LEU A 161 8.51 -0.61 -10.26
N GLN A 162 8.93 0.30 -9.39
CA GLN A 162 10.28 0.86 -9.38
C GLN A 162 11.34 -0.22 -9.21
N VAL A 163 11.20 -1.10 -8.21
CA VAL A 163 12.14 -2.21 -7.97
C VAL A 163 12.24 -3.13 -9.20
N LEU A 164 11.12 -3.44 -9.83
CA LEU A 164 11.08 -4.28 -11.03
C LEU A 164 11.76 -3.61 -12.23
N LEU A 165 11.57 -2.31 -12.42
CA LEU A 165 12.21 -1.52 -13.47
C LEU A 165 13.72 -1.37 -13.28
N GLU A 166 14.18 -1.21 -12.03
CA GLU A 166 15.60 -1.16 -11.69
C GLU A 166 16.33 -2.48 -11.98
N HIS A 167 15.61 -3.61 -11.96
CA HIS A 167 16.12 -4.94 -12.23
C HIS A 167 15.55 -5.54 -13.52
N ARG A 168 15.33 -4.71 -14.51
CA ARG A 168 14.76 -5.09 -15.82
C ARG A 168 15.50 -6.26 -16.46
N GLY A 169 14.77 -7.24 -16.97
CA GLY A 169 15.30 -8.48 -17.55
C GLY A 169 15.81 -9.52 -16.54
N GLN A 170 15.87 -9.18 -15.27
CA GLN A 170 16.31 -10.11 -14.21
C GLN A 170 15.10 -10.69 -13.47
N VAL A 171 15.19 -11.96 -13.11
CA VAL A 171 14.18 -12.59 -12.25
C VAL A 171 14.44 -12.17 -10.81
N ARG A 172 13.41 -11.65 -10.15
CA ARG A 172 13.42 -11.35 -8.71
C ARG A 172 12.54 -12.36 -7.99
N THR A 173 13.08 -12.99 -6.95
CA THR A 173 12.31 -13.91 -6.10
C THR A 173 11.27 -13.14 -5.29
N ILE A 174 10.25 -13.85 -4.77
CA ILE A 174 9.25 -13.25 -3.89
C ILE A 174 9.92 -12.60 -2.69
N ASP A 175 10.83 -13.30 -2.01
CA ASP A 175 11.56 -12.76 -0.85
C ASP A 175 12.34 -11.49 -1.21
N GLN A 176 13.05 -11.49 -2.35
CA GLN A 176 13.79 -10.31 -2.79
C GLN A 176 12.89 -9.10 -3.08
N LEU A 177 11.71 -9.33 -3.63
CA LEU A 177 10.72 -8.27 -3.86
C LEU A 177 10.15 -7.79 -2.52
N MET A 178 9.81 -8.72 -1.62
CA MET A 178 9.31 -8.40 -0.28
C MET A 178 10.34 -7.58 0.51
N ASP A 179 11.58 -8.02 0.58
CA ASP A 179 12.67 -7.31 1.25
C ASP A 179 12.87 -5.89 0.69
N SER A 180 12.81 -5.75 -0.63
CA SER A 180 13.03 -4.46 -1.30
C SER A 180 11.88 -3.48 -1.07
N VAL A 181 10.65 -3.99 -0.95
CA VAL A 181 9.45 -3.16 -0.81
C VAL A 181 9.11 -2.96 0.67
N TRP A 182 9.03 -4.00 1.49
CA TRP A 182 8.60 -3.92 2.89
C TRP A 182 9.76 -3.86 3.89
N GLY A 183 10.95 -4.32 3.51
CA GLY A 183 12.11 -4.44 4.39
C GLY A 183 12.20 -5.83 5.02
N LYS A 184 13.42 -6.18 5.46
CA LYS A 184 13.75 -7.53 5.97
C LYS A 184 13.09 -7.88 7.30
N ASP A 185 12.69 -6.87 8.07
CA ASP A 185 12.11 -7.05 9.41
C ASP A 185 10.58 -7.20 9.39
N VAL A 186 9.96 -7.17 8.20
CA VAL A 186 8.51 -7.26 8.03
C VAL A 186 8.13 -8.63 7.50
N PHE A 187 7.56 -9.46 8.35
CA PHE A 187 7.06 -10.79 7.98
C PHE A 187 5.66 -10.67 7.39
N LEU A 188 5.54 -10.92 6.10
CA LEU A 188 4.29 -10.96 5.36
C LEU A 188 4.09 -12.34 4.73
N SER A 189 2.84 -12.71 4.48
CA SER A 189 2.57 -13.87 3.63
C SER A 189 2.81 -13.51 2.16
N ASP A 190 3.26 -14.48 1.35
CA ASP A 190 3.47 -14.30 -0.09
C ASP A 190 2.22 -13.78 -0.82
N ARG A 191 1.04 -14.00 -0.25
CA ARG A 191 -0.23 -13.56 -0.81
C ARG A 191 -0.32 -12.04 -0.97
N VAL A 192 0.33 -11.28 -0.06
CA VAL A 192 0.39 -9.80 -0.13
C VAL A 192 1.02 -9.37 -1.45
N ILE A 193 2.20 -9.90 -1.74
CA ILE A 193 2.91 -9.48 -2.95
C ILE A 193 2.21 -9.95 -4.22
N TYR A 194 1.59 -11.14 -4.21
CA TYR A 194 0.81 -11.61 -5.36
C TYR A 194 -0.37 -10.68 -5.66
N THR A 195 -1.06 -10.19 -4.62
CA THR A 195 -2.16 -9.24 -4.78
C THR A 195 -1.67 -7.92 -5.38
N HIS A 196 -0.60 -7.33 -4.83
CA HIS A 196 -0.04 -6.09 -5.39
C HIS A 196 0.49 -6.27 -6.83
N LEU A 197 1.12 -7.40 -7.15
CA LEU A 197 1.56 -7.71 -8.53
C LEU A 197 0.37 -7.85 -9.48
N ASN A 198 -0.72 -8.46 -9.02
CA ASN A 198 -1.94 -8.56 -9.80
C ASN A 198 -2.58 -7.20 -10.03
N ASN A 199 -2.72 -6.38 -8.98
CA ASN A 199 -3.24 -5.01 -9.09
C ASN A 199 -2.37 -4.16 -10.05
N LEU A 200 -1.05 -4.28 -9.92
CA LEU A 200 -0.12 -3.59 -10.81
C LEU A 200 -0.32 -4.00 -12.26
N ARG A 201 -0.47 -5.31 -12.56
CA ARG A 201 -0.78 -5.80 -13.91
C ARG A 201 -2.03 -5.15 -14.49
N HIS A 202 -3.12 -5.12 -13.72
CA HIS A 202 -4.37 -4.47 -14.17
C HIS A 202 -4.19 -3.01 -14.56
N LYS A 203 -3.20 -2.34 -13.97
CA LYS A 203 -2.93 -0.93 -14.21
C LYS A 203 -1.93 -0.69 -15.35
N ILE A 204 -0.92 -1.55 -15.53
CA ILE A 204 0.16 -1.33 -16.51
C ILE A 204 0.10 -2.20 -17.77
N GLU A 205 -0.58 -3.34 -17.73
CA GLU A 205 -0.73 -4.24 -18.88
C GLU A 205 -1.97 -3.90 -19.71
N LYS A 206 -1.95 -4.23 -21.00
CA LYS A 206 -3.16 -4.16 -21.84
C LYS A 206 -4.10 -5.32 -21.56
N ASP A 207 -3.53 -6.51 -21.35
CA ASP A 207 -4.22 -7.72 -20.93
C ASP A 207 -3.52 -8.29 -19.68
N PRO A 208 -4.10 -8.12 -18.48
CA PRO A 208 -3.51 -8.62 -17.24
C PRO A 208 -3.36 -10.14 -17.19
N HIS A 209 -4.17 -10.87 -17.94
CA HIS A 209 -4.14 -12.34 -18.00
C HIS A 209 -3.01 -12.85 -18.92
N ASN A 210 -2.61 -12.05 -19.93
CA ASN A 210 -1.52 -12.33 -20.83
C ASN A 210 -0.46 -11.23 -20.75
N PRO A 211 0.23 -11.07 -19.60
CA PRO A 211 1.13 -9.95 -19.35
C PRO A 211 2.35 -9.99 -20.28
N VAL A 212 2.66 -8.83 -20.88
CA VAL A 212 3.82 -8.66 -21.76
C VAL A 212 5.04 -8.19 -20.94
N PHE A 213 4.81 -7.29 -19.99
CA PHE A 213 5.88 -6.66 -19.22
C PHE A 213 6.16 -7.38 -17.90
N LEU A 214 5.15 -7.61 -17.08
CA LEU A 214 5.30 -8.20 -15.74
C LEU A 214 5.01 -9.70 -15.78
N LYS A 215 6.04 -10.51 -16.05
CA LYS A 215 5.92 -11.97 -16.23
C LYS A 215 6.24 -12.74 -14.95
N GLY A 216 5.39 -13.72 -14.64
CA GLY A 216 5.70 -14.72 -13.62
C GLY A 216 6.67 -15.77 -14.19
N VAL A 217 7.71 -16.09 -13.41
CA VAL A 217 8.62 -17.20 -13.67
C VAL A 217 8.29 -18.30 -12.68
N ARG A 218 7.71 -19.41 -13.20
CA ARG A 218 7.16 -20.49 -12.38
C ARG A 218 8.16 -20.96 -11.32
N SER A 219 7.71 -21.05 -10.08
CA SER A 219 8.47 -21.49 -8.91
C SER A 219 9.71 -20.65 -8.56
N VAL A 220 9.92 -19.50 -9.19
CA VAL A 220 11.08 -18.63 -8.93
C VAL A 220 10.66 -17.25 -8.48
N GLY A 221 9.81 -16.55 -9.22
CA GLY A 221 9.43 -15.18 -8.92
C GLY A 221 8.89 -14.43 -10.13
N TYR A 222 9.30 -13.17 -10.27
CA TYR A 222 8.80 -12.29 -11.34
C TYR A 222 9.95 -11.60 -12.07
N ARG A 223 9.71 -11.30 -13.35
CA ARG A 223 10.62 -10.58 -14.22
C ARG A 223 9.89 -9.47 -14.96
N PHE A 224 10.53 -8.36 -15.12
CA PHE A 224 10.01 -7.24 -15.92
C PHE A 224 10.69 -7.21 -17.30
N ASP A 225 9.91 -7.43 -18.35
CA ASP A 225 10.37 -7.51 -19.76
C ASP A 225 9.80 -6.32 -20.53
N GLY A 226 10.27 -5.14 -20.29
CA GLY A 226 9.73 -3.97 -20.96
C GLY A 226 10.80 -3.02 -21.50
#